data_26bca653db6c25639d0ffd219b401f62
#
_entry.id   26bca653db6c25639d0ffd219b401f62
#
_cell.length_a   1.000
_cell.length_b   1.000
_cell.length_c   1.000
_cell.angle_alpha   90.00
_cell.angle_beta   90.00
_cell.angle_gamma   90.00
#
_symmetry.space_group_name_H-M   'P 1'
#
loop_
_entity.id
_entity.type
_entity.pdbx_description
1 polymer ?
#
loop_
_entity_poly.entity_id
_entity_poly.type
_entity_poly.pdbx_seq_one_letter_code
_entity_poly.pdbx_strand_id
1 'polypeptide(L)'
;MADTITPSELHTLLAAGNVTLLDVRRCADRAAAPQGIPGATWKDPELVESWGDELPREKPVVIYCVRGGSVSSSVQSALRGKNLDVTFVEGGLAAWDASK
;
A
#
# COMPACT_ATOMS: atom_id res chain seq x y z
N MET A 1 2.79 6.37 -16.68
CA MET A 1 2.66 6.40 -15.21
C MET A 1 3.15 5.10 -14.60
N ALA A 2 3.92 5.19 -13.54
CA ALA A 2 4.42 4.00 -12.88
C ALA A 2 3.30 3.32 -12.09
N ASP A 3 3.26 1.99 -12.14
CA ASP A 3 2.31 1.22 -11.34
C ASP A 3 2.87 0.93 -9.96
N THR A 4 4.19 1.03 -9.80
CA THR A 4 4.89 0.68 -8.57
C THR A 4 5.84 1.78 -8.15
N ILE A 5 6.24 1.74 -6.88
CA ILE A 5 7.33 2.58 -6.38
C ILE A 5 8.34 1.68 -5.66
N THR A 6 9.59 2.14 -5.61
CA THR A 6 10.63 1.43 -4.86
C THR A 6 10.53 1.78 -3.38
N PRO A 7 11.09 0.95 -2.49
CA PRO A 7 11.20 1.32 -1.07
C PRO A 7 11.91 2.65 -0.86
N SER A 8 12.92 2.96 -1.66
CA SER A 8 13.64 4.23 -1.58
C SER A 8 12.74 5.43 -1.87
N GLU A 9 11.93 5.31 -2.92
CA GLU A 9 10.94 6.36 -3.26
C GLU A 9 9.92 6.54 -2.16
N LEU A 10 9.49 5.44 -1.54
CA LEU A 10 8.55 5.51 -0.43
C LEU A 10 9.16 6.22 0.78
N HIS A 11 10.43 5.98 1.09
CA HIS A 11 11.11 6.70 2.16
C HIS A 11 11.03 8.21 1.93
N THR A 12 11.23 8.66 0.70
CA THR A 12 11.15 10.07 0.34
C THR A 12 9.74 10.62 0.54
N LEU A 13 8.72 9.87 0.12
CA LEU A 13 7.33 10.30 0.28
C LEU A 13 6.93 10.39 1.74
N LEU A 14 7.37 9.42 2.55
CA LEU A 14 7.07 9.42 3.99
C LEU A 14 7.73 10.60 4.69
N ALA A 15 8.94 10.95 4.30
CA ALA A 15 9.65 12.10 4.87
C ALA A 15 8.92 13.42 4.55
N ALA A 16 8.32 13.50 3.37
CA ALA A 16 7.52 14.67 2.98
C ALA A 16 6.17 14.72 3.71
N GLY A 17 5.67 13.59 4.19
CA GLY A 17 4.41 13.53 4.93
C GLY A 17 3.16 13.72 4.09
N ASN A 18 3.27 13.62 2.76
CA ASN A 18 2.16 13.91 1.85
C ASN A 18 1.72 12.66 1.08
N VAL A 19 1.49 11.57 1.81
CA VAL A 19 1.12 10.28 1.21
C VAL A 19 0.18 9.53 2.15
N THR A 20 -0.76 8.79 1.56
CA THR A 20 -1.60 7.85 2.31
C THR A 20 -0.99 6.48 2.13
N LEU A 21 -0.51 5.88 3.21
CA LEU A 21 0.14 4.57 3.19
C LEU A 21 -0.78 3.52 3.80
N LEU A 22 -1.09 2.49 3.04
CA LEU A 22 -2.01 1.44 3.47
C LEU A 22 -1.34 0.07 3.41
N ASP A 23 -1.52 -0.69 4.47
CA ASP A 23 -1.14 -2.10 4.54
C ASP A 23 -2.33 -2.92 4.07
N VAL A 24 -2.20 -3.57 2.93
CA VAL A 24 -3.28 -4.39 2.37
C VAL A 24 -2.92 -5.88 2.40
N ARG A 25 -2.09 -6.29 3.36
CA ARG A 25 -1.81 -7.71 3.56
C ARG A 25 -3.08 -8.43 3.99
N ARG A 26 -3.18 -9.69 3.63
CA ARG A 26 -4.29 -10.50 4.10
C ARG A 26 -4.25 -10.59 5.63
N CYS A 27 -5.41 -10.76 6.23
CA CYS A 27 -5.54 -10.82 7.69
C CYS A 27 -4.57 -11.84 8.33
N ALA A 28 -4.45 -13.02 7.74
CA ALA A 28 -3.56 -14.06 8.24
C ALA A 28 -2.08 -13.64 8.18
N ASP A 29 -1.68 -12.96 7.10
CA ASP A 29 -0.30 -12.51 6.93
C ASP A 29 0.02 -11.40 7.93
N ARG A 30 -0.93 -10.51 8.18
CA ARG A 30 -0.77 -9.45 9.16
C ARG A 30 -0.69 -10.01 10.58
N ALA A 31 -1.50 -11.02 10.87
CA ALA A 31 -1.50 -11.65 12.20
C ALA A 31 -0.17 -12.37 12.46
N ALA A 32 0.42 -12.95 11.43
CA ALA A 32 1.70 -13.65 11.55
C ALA A 32 2.87 -12.70 11.75
N ALA A 33 2.77 -11.48 11.21
CA ALA A 33 3.83 -10.47 11.32
C ALA A 33 3.18 -9.09 11.49
N PRO A 34 2.72 -8.74 12.70
CA PRO A 34 1.96 -7.50 12.92
C PRO A 34 2.71 -6.22 12.60
N GLN A 35 4.04 -6.25 12.62
CA GLN A 35 4.83 -5.07 12.30
C GLN A 35 4.83 -4.83 10.80
N GLY A 36 4.43 -3.64 10.40
CA GLY A 36 4.46 -3.21 9.01
C GLY A 36 5.34 -1.99 8.85
N ILE A 37 5.16 -1.28 7.75
CA ILE A 37 5.87 -0.03 7.51
C ILE A 37 5.32 1.02 8.49
N PRO A 38 6.19 1.76 9.21
CA PRO A 38 5.73 2.79 10.13
C PRO A 38 4.83 3.82 9.43
N GLY A 39 3.73 4.17 10.07
CA GLY A 39 2.78 5.13 9.53
C GLY A 39 1.69 4.53 8.67
N ALA A 40 1.76 3.22 8.38
CA ALA A 40 0.74 2.55 7.59
C ALA A 40 -0.51 2.23 8.42
N THR A 41 -1.66 2.30 7.76
CA THR A 41 -2.93 1.86 8.34
C THR A 41 -3.33 0.56 7.64
N TRP A 42 -3.66 -0.47 8.40
CA TRP A 42 -4.10 -1.72 7.80
C TRP A 42 -5.54 -1.61 7.29
N LYS A 43 -5.76 -2.09 6.08
CA LYS A 43 -7.09 -2.18 5.47
C LYS A 43 -7.24 -3.58 4.89
N ASP A 44 -8.37 -4.22 5.17
CA ASP A 44 -8.64 -5.56 4.68
C ASP A 44 -8.79 -5.53 3.14
N PRO A 45 -7.92 -6.23 2.39
CA PRO A 45 -8.00 -6.21 0.93
C PRO A 45 -9.31 -6.77 0.39
N GLU A 46 -9.98 -7.64 1.14
CA GLU A 46 -11.26 -8.19 0.72
C GLU A 46 -12.41 -7.20 0.83
N LEU A 47 -12.21 -6.11 1.57
CA LEU A 47 -13.21 -5.06 1.77
C LEU A 47 -12.89 -3.77 1.04
N VAL A 48 -12.02 -3.84 0.04
CA VAL A 48 -11.54 -2.66 -0.69
C VAL A 48 -12.68 -1.82 -1.29
N GLU A 49 -13.76 -2.45 -1.73
CA GLU A 49 -14.91 -1.72 -2.29
C GLU A 49 -15.58 -0.84 -1.24
N SER A 50 -15.51 -1.21 0.02
CA SER A 50 -16.09 -0.46 1.11
C SER A 50 -15.19 0.70 1.54
N TRP A 51 -13.95 0.41 1.93
CA TRP A 51 -13.08 1.47 2.45
C TRP A 51 -12.44 2.33 1.36
N GLY A 52 -12.40 1.83 0.11
CA GLY A 52 -11.81 2.59 -0.99
C GLY A 52 -12.49 3.93 -1.24
N ASP A 53 -13.80 4.01 -1.02
CA ASP A 53 -14.56 5.24 -1.24
C ASP A 53 -14.26 6.30 -0.18
N GLU A 54 -13.67 5.90 0.95
CA GLU A 54 -13.40 6.81 2.07
C GLU A 54 -12.01 7.41 2.02
N LEU A 55 -11.17 6.98 1.07
CA LEU A 55 -9.79 7.47 0.98
C LEU A 55 -9.73 8.92 0.49
N PRO A 56 -8.79 9.72 1.03
CA PRO A 56 -8.60 11.08 0.54
C PRO A 56 -8.07 11.08 -0.90
N ARG A 57 -8.56 11.99 -1.70
CA ARG A 57 -8.19 12.08 -3.13
C ARG A 57 -7.11 13.13 -3.39
N GLU A 58 -6.78 13.93 -2.40
CA GLU A 58 -5.79 15.01 -2.53
C GLU A 58 -4.35 14.51 -2.43
N LYS A 59 -4.17 13.29 -1.94
CA LYS A 59 -2.82 12.72 -1.73
C LYS A 59 -2.66 11.44 -2.52
N PRO A 60 -1.47 11.16 -3.00
CA PRO A 60 -1.22 9.85 -3.60
C PRO A 60 -1.38 8.76 -2.56
N VAL A 61 -1.86 7.61 -3.00
CA VAL A 61 -2.06 6.43 -2.16
C VAL A 61 -0.98 5.42 -2.50
N VAL A 62 -0.28 4.94 -1.48
CA VAL A 62 0.68 3.85 -1.64
C VAL A 62 0.19 2.68 -0.82
N ILE A 63 0.12 1.51 -1.44
CA ILE A 63 -0.29 0.28 -0.76
C ILE A 63 0.86 -0.72 -0.79
N TYR A 64 0.83 -1.67 0.12
CA TYR A 64 1.80 -2.76 0.10
C TYR A 64 1.18 -4.04 0.66
N CYS A 65 1.70 -5.16 0.17
CA CYS A 65 1.41 -6.47 0.75
C CYS A 65 2.72 -7.15 1.11
N VAL A 66 2.72 -8.45 1.32
CA VAL A 66 3.94 -9.14 1.77
C VAL A 66 5.07 -9.03 0.74
N ARG A 67 4.78 -9.28 -0.54
CA ARG A 67 5.80 -9.32 -1.59
C ARG A 67 5.43 -8.56 -2.87
N GLY A 68 4.44 -7.69 -2.82
CA GLY A 68 4.03 -6.93 -3.99
C GLY A 68 3.38 -7.78 -5.08
N GLY A 69 2.73 -8.87 -4.71
CA GLY A 69 2.13 -9.79 -5.64
C GLY A 69 0.68 -9.48 -5.98
N SER A 70 -0.11 -10.53 -6.19
CA SER A 70 -1.50 -10.41 -6.68
C SER A 70 -2.41 -9.58 -5.78
N VAL A 71 -2.20 -9.61 -4.47
CA VAL A 71 -3.04 -8.83 -3.54
C VAL A 71 -2.89 -7.34 -3.81
N SER A 72 -1.67 -6.83 -3.88
CA SER A 72 -1.42 -5.41 -4.18
C SER A 72 -1.97 -5.04 -5.55
N SER A 73 -1.77 -5.89 -6.54
CA SER A 73 -2.25 -5.64 -7.89
C SER A 73 -3.77 -5.57 -7.95
N SER A 74 -4.47 -6.49 -7.27
CA SER A 74 -5.93 -6.50 -7.20
C SER A 74 -6.48 -5.25 -6.52
N VAL A 75 -5.90 -4.88 -5.39
CA VAL A 75 -6.34 -3.69 -4.64
C VAL A 75 -6.08 -2.43 -5.46
N GLN A 76 -4.91 -2.34 -6.10
CA GLN A 76 -4.59 -1.21 -6.97
C GLN A 76 -5.62 -1.05 -8.08
N SER A 77 -5.97 -2.13 -8.73
CA SER A 77 -6.96 -2.12 -9.81
C SER A 77 -8.32 -1.63 -9.32
N ALA A 78 -8.76 -2.12 -8.18
CA ALA A 78 -10.04 -1.71 -7.59
C ALA A 78 -10.05 -0.22 -7.24
N LEU A 79 -8.96 0.27 -6.65
CA LEU A 79 -8.85 1.69 -6.26
C LEU A 79 -8.73 2.61 -7.47
N ARG A 80 -8.03 2.17 -8.50
CA ARG A 80 -7.93 2.95 -9.75
C ARG A 80 -9.30 3.06 -10.42
N GLY A 81 -10.11 2.05 -10.30
CA GLY A 81 -11.50 2.10 -10.76
C GLY A 81 -12.34 3.16 -10.05
N LYS A 82 -11.87 3.64 -8.89
CA LYS A 82 -12.51 4.70 -8.13
C LYS A 82 -11.83 6.07 -8.34
N ASN A 83 -10.99 6.17 -9.36
CA ASN A 83 -10.26 7.40 -9.73
C ASN A 83 -9.23 7.86 -8.69
N LEU A 84 -8.64 6.91 -7.98
CA LEU A 84 -7.56 7.19 -7.04
C LEU A 84 -6.20 6.99 -7.70
N ASP A 85 -5.23 7.82 -7.32
CA ASP A 85 -3.86 7.67 -7.76
C ASP A 85 -3.14 6.72 -6.82
N VAL A 86 -2.96 5.48 -7.25
CA VAL A 86 -2.47 4.39 -6.40
C VAL A 86 -1.27 3.70 -7.02
N THR A 87 -0.22 3.57 -6.22
CA THR A 87 0.94 2.74 -6.56
C THR A 87 1.14 1.72 -5.45
N PHE A 88 1.88 0.65 -5.73
CA PHE A 88 2.23 -0.30 -4.68
C PHE A 88 3.75 -0.48 -4.61
N VAL A 89 4.20 -0.88 -3.43
CA VAL A 89 5.65 -1.03 -3.18
C VAL A 89 6.18 -2.27 -3.89
N GLU A 90 7.18 -2.08 -4.75
CA GLU A 90 7.84 -3.20 -5.42
C GLU A 90 8.45 -4.13 -4.39
N GLY A 91 8.13 -5.42 -4.48
CA GLY A 91 8.60 -6.42 -3.53
C GLY A 91 7.91 -6.35 -2.16
N GLY A 92 6.99 -5.43 -1.97
CA GLY A 92 6.18 -5.31 -0.76
C GLY A 92 6.99 -5.10 0.52
N LEU A 93 6.45 -5.56 1.62
CA LEU A 93 7.10 -5.42 2.93
C LEU A 93 8.47 -6.08 2.98
N ALA A 94 8.64 -7.20 2.28
CA ALA A 94 9.93 -7.89 2.23
C ALA A 94 11.03 -6.98 1.67
N ALA A 95 10.74 -6.26 0.59
CA ALA A 95 11.69 -5.34 -0.01
C ALA A 95 11.93 -4.12 0.89
N TRP A 96 10.89 -3.62 1.55
CA TRP A 96 11.03 -2.52 2.51
C TRP A 96 11.98 -2.92 3.65
N ASP A 97 11.79 -4.11 4.22
CA ASP A 97 12.64 -4.60 5.29
C ASP A 97 14.09 -4.78 4.83
N ALA A 98 14.29 -5.22 3.61
CA ALA A 98 15.63 -5.39 3.04
C ALA A 98 16.32 -4.05 2.77
N SER A 99 15.57 -2.97 2.62
CA SER A 99 16.12 -1.65 2.31
C SER A 99 16.56 -0.86 3.55
N LYS A 100 16.32 -1.37 4.73
CA LYS A 100 16.70 -0.69 5.99
C LYS A 100 18.19 -0.75 6.25
#